data_a7a7b95c136f99cd15b1a63f71622d48
#
_entry.id   a7a7b95c136f99cd15b1a63f71622d48
#
_cell.length_a   1.000
_cell.length_b   1.000
_cell.length_c   1.000
_cell.angle_alpha   90.00
_cell.angle_beta   90.00
_cell.angle_gamma   90.00
#
_symmetry.space_group_name_H-M   'P 1'
#
loop_
_entity.id
_entity.type
_entity.pdbx_description
1 polymer ?
#
loop_
_entity_poly.entity_id
_entity_poly.type
_entity_poly.pdbx_seq_one_letter_code
_entity_poly.pdbx_strand_id
1 'polypeptide(L)'
;MSLKKELLKAFGAVKRTLKEYKSYVIEAEQEKQKLQKMEEEKQEESDIKRQKYSVEETEGAKIQSYKTLIKFIEPLKEVISKIEANVSNDEEFLKEQEEIKDMKEFIEAKEHIKETEEIMEVEGPTNA
;
A
#
# COMPACT_ATOMS: atom_id res chain seq x y z
N MET A 1 -16.99 -14.05 12.79
CA MET A 1 -15.56 -14.10 12.49
C MET A 1 -14.79 -13.40 13.59
N SER A 2 -13.69 -13.98 14.06
CA SER A 2 -12.92 -13.36 15.14
C SER A 2 -12.19 -12.12 14.68
N LEU A 3 -11.99 -11.18 15.58
CA LEU A 3 -11.24 -9.95 15.28
C LEU A 3 -9.80 -10.26 14.86
N LYS A 4 -9.21 -11.28 15.47
CA LYS A 4 -7.85 -11.72 15.10
C LYS A 4 -7.78 -12.16 13.64
N LYS A 5 -8.73 -12.97 13.18
CA LYS A 5 -8.78 -13.43 11.78
C LYS A 5 -9.02 -12.26 10.82
N GLU A 6 -9.93 -11.35 11.19
CA GLU A 6 -10.17 -10.14 10.40
C GLU A 6 -8.92 -9.28 10.27
N LEU A 7 -8.21 -9.11 11.39
CA LEU A 7 -6.95 -8.36 11.40
C LEU A 7 -5.91 -8.97 10.48
N LEU A 8 -5.67 -10.28 10.62
CA LEU A 8 -4.65 -10.97 9.83
C LEU A 8 -4.95 -10.94 8.34
N LYS A 9 -6.21 -11.08 7.97
CA LYS A 9 -6.64 -11.00 6.57
C LYS A 9 -6.42 -9.59 5.99
N ALA A 10 -6.91 -8.58 6.70
CA ALA A 10 -6.79 -7.18 6.25
C ALA A 10 -5.33 -6.73 6.24
N PHE A 11 -4.57 -7.09 7.25
CA PHE A 11 -3.14 -6.78 7.35
C PHE A 11 -2.37 -7.41 6.19
N GLY A 12 -2.62 -8.69 5.90
CA GLY A 12 -1.93 -9.38 4.80
C GLY A 12 -2.18 -8.73 3.44
N ALA A 13 -3.41 -8.30 3.18
CA ALA A 13 -3.77 -7.63 1.95
C ALA A 13 -3.01 -6.28 1.80
N VAL A 14 -2.99 -5.49 2.87
CA VAL A 14 -2.27 -4.20 2.87
C VAL A 14 -0.76 -4.41 2.74
N LYS A 15 -0.22 -5.37 3.47
CA LYS A 15 1.23 -5.65 3.43
C LYS A 15 1.69 -5.98 2.01
N ARG A 16 0.97 -6.86 1.32
CA ARG A 16 1.30 -7.24 -0.06
C ARG A 16 1.17 -6.06 -1.02
N THR A 17 0.08 -5.32 -0.92
CA THR A 17 -0.22 -4.22 -1.82
C THR A 17 0.76 -3.04 -1.61
N LEU A 18 1.11 -2.76 -0.36
CA LEU A 18 2.07 -1.72 -0.04
C LEU A 18 3.45 -2.07 -0.61
N LYS A 19 3.86 -3.32 -0.50
CA LYS A 19 5.12 -3.81 -1.07
C LYS A 19 5.13 -3.68 -2.59
N GLU A 20 4.02 -4.05 -3.24
CA GLU A 20 3.87 -3.90 -4.70
C GLU A 20 3.96 -2.43 -5.12
N TYR A 21 3.25 -1.56 -4.42
CA TYR A 21 3.28 -0.13 -4.70
C TYR A 21 4.71 0.42 -4.63
N LYS A 22 5.44 0.10 -3.57
CA LYS A 22 6.83 0.55 -3.41
C LYS A 22 7.74 0.04 -4.53
N SER A 23 7.53 -1.19 -4.95
CA SER A 23 8.26 -1.80 -6.05
C SER A 23 8.02 -1.04 -7.36
N TYR A 24 6.77 -0.69 -7.65
CA TYR A 24 6.43 0.06 -8.86
C TYR A 24 6.95 1.50 -8.82
N VAL A 25 7.01 2.12 -7.64
CA VAL A 25 7.61 3.45 -7.49
C VAL A 25 9.08 3.42 -7.94
N ILE A 26 9.83 2.42 -7.49
CA ILE A 26 11.24 2.24 -7.84
C ILE A 26 11.38 1.97 -9.33
N GLU A 27 10.59 1.03 -9.84
CA GLU A 27 10.62 0.63 -11.26
C GLU A 27 10.29 1.81 -12.19
N ALA A 28 9.25 2.57 -11.86
CA ALA A 28 8.85 3.73 -12.65
C ALA A 28 9.98 4.78 -12.71
N GLU A 29 10.65 5.01 -11.59
CA GLU A 29 11.77 5.94 -11.54
C GLU A 29 12.96 5.45 -12.39
N GLN A 30 13.27 4.16 -12.29
CA GLN A 30 14.33 3.55 -13.10
C GLN A 30 14.05 3.67 -14.59
N GLU A 31 12.79 3.44 -15.00
CA GLU A 31 12.40 3.54 -16.40
C GLU A 31 12.49 4.99 -16.91
N LYS A 32 12.15 5.97 -16.08
CA LYS A 32 12.28 7.38 -16.42
C LYS A 32 13.75 7.79 -16.59
N GLN A 33 14.61 7.33 -15.69
CA GLN A 33 16.05 7.61 -15.76
C GLN A 33 16.67 6.99 -17.00
N LYS A 34 16.26 5.78 -17.35
CA LYS A 34 16.70 5.09 -18.56
C LYS A 34 16.30 5.89 -19.81
N LEU A 35 15.06 6.38 -19.86
CA LEU A 35 14.59 7.20 -20.97
C LEU A 35 15.41 8.47 -21.11
N GLN A 36 15.64 9.17 -20.00
CA GLN A 36 16.44 10.39 -19.98
C GLN A 36 17.85 10.15 -20.54
N LYS A 37 18.48 9.07 -20.11
CA LYS A 37 19.81 8.68 -20.57
C LYS A 37 19.82 8.39 -22.08
N MET A 38 18.83 7.65 -22.57
CA MET A 38 18.69 7.33 -23.98
C MET A 38 18.53 8.59 -24.85
N GLU A 39 17.76 9.57 -24.36
CA GLU A 39 17.57 10.84 -25.06
C GLU A 39 18.87 11.65 -25.06
N GLU A 40 19.60 11.69 -23.95
CA GLU A 40 20.90 12.38 -23.86
C GLU A 40 21.95 11.77 -24.80
N GLU A 41 21.95 10.44 -24.91
CA GLU A 41 22.87 9.71 -25.79
C GLU A 41 22.41 9.70 -27.25
N LYS A 42 21.27 10.30 -27.53
CA LYS A 42 20.69 10.39 -28.88
C LYS A 42 20.56 9.04 -29.57
N GLN A 43 20.05 8.06 -28.83
CA GLN A 43 19.78 6.73 -29.37
C GLN A 43 18.69 6.77 -30.43
N GLU A 44 18.50 5.67 -31.15
CA GLU A 44 17.54 5.61 -32.24
C GLU A 44 16.12 5.95 -31.78
N GLU A 45 15.39 6.68 -32.60
CA GLU A 45 14.04 7.15 -32.32
C GLU A 45 13.09 6.00 -31.99
N SER A 46 13.22 4.87 -32.68
CA SER A 46 12.39 3.68 -32.41
C SER A 46 12.61 3.11 -31.02
N ASP A 47 13.86 3.11 -30.54
CA ASP A 47 14.20 2.62 -29.20
C ASP A 47 13.71 3.59 -28.13
N ILE A 48 13.83 4.89 -28.36
CA ILE A 48 13.33 5.93 -27.47
C ILE A 48 11.80 5.81 -27.35
N LYS A 49 11.11 5.59 -28.45
CA LYS A 49 9.65 5.40 -28.46
C LYS A 49 9.24 4.21 -27.64
N ARG A 50 9.95 3.09 -27.76
CA ARG A 50 9.70 1.89 -26.95
C ARG A 50 9.90 2.16 -25.47
N GLN A 51 10.95 2.92 -25.14
CA GLN A 51 11.22 3.26 -23.74
C GLN A 51 10.15 4.18 -23.17
N LYS A 52 9.64 5.13 -23.95
CA LYS A 52 8.51 5.97 -23.52
C LYS A 52 7.29 5.14 -23.19
N TYR A 53 7.03 4.10 -23.98
CA TYR A 53 5.93 3.16 -23.71
C TYR A 53 6.14 2.40 -22.40
N SER A 54 7.38 1.95 -22.12
CA SER A 54 7.72 1.29 -20.86
C SER A 54 7.50 2.20 -19.66
N VAL A 55 7.83 3.49 -19.78
CA VAL A 55 7.57 4.49 -18.72
C VAL A 55 6.07 4.60 -18.47
N GLU A 56 5.27 4.69 -19.51
CA GLU A 56 3.81 4.77 -19.38
C GLU A 56 3.22 3.52 -18.71
N GLU A 57 3.71 2.34 -19.06
CA GLU A 57 3.26 1.08 -18.47
C GLU A 57 3.57 1.01 -16.97
N THR A 58 4.79 1.39 -16.58
CA THR A 58 5.17 1.35 -15.15
C THR A 58 4.43 2.42 -14.34
N GLU A 59 4.20 3.60 -14.92
CA GLU A 59 3.39 4.62 -14.26
C GLU A 59 1.94 4.14 -14.08
N GLY A 60 1.38 3.49 -15.08
CA GLY A 60 0.05 2.90 -14.99
C GLY A 60 -0.06 1.84 -13.91
N ALA A 61 0.94 0.95 -13.82
CA ALA A 61 0.99 -0.08 -12.79
C ALA A 61 1.11 0.52 -11.38
N LYS A 62 1.92 1.56 -11.24
CA LYS A 62 2.07 2.32 -9.99
C LYS A 62 0.73 2.92 -9.55
N ILE A 63 0.02 3.59 -10.46
CA ILE A 63 -1.28 4.20 -10.19
C ILE A 63 -2.30 3.13 -9.78
N GLN A 64 -2.31 2.00 -10.48
CA GLN A 64 -3.24 0.92 -10.19
C GLN A 64 -2.98 0.31 -8.81
N SER A 65 -1.71 0.08 -8.46
CA SER A 65 -1.36 -0.46 -7.14
C SER A 65 -1.69 0.53 -6.02
N TYR A 66 -1.56 1.83 -6.27
CA TYR A 66 -1.96 2.87 -5.33
C TYR A 66 -3.48 2.83 -5.07
N LYS A 67 -4.29 2.73 -6.13
CA LYS A 67 -5.75 2.63 -6.00
C LYS A 67 -6.15 1.39 -5.20
N THR A 68 -5.48 0.27 -5.44
CA THR A 68 -5.72 -0.98 -4.71
C THR A 68 -5.35 -0.83 -3.23
N LEU A 69 -4.23 -0.17 -2.95
CA LEU A 69 -3.78 0.09 -1.58
C LEU A 69 -4.80 0.91 -0.81
N ILE A 70 -5.32 1.98 -1.40
CA ILE A 70 -6.35 2.83 -0.77
C ILE A 70 -7.60 2.00 -0.46
N LYS A 71 -7.99 1.14 -1.38
CA LYS A 71 -9.16 0.26 -1.20
C LYS A 71 -8.95 -0.69 -0.02
N PHE A 72 -7.77 -1.28 0.10
CA PHE A 72 -7.50 -2.28 1.14
C PHE A 72 -7.18 -1.67 2.50
N ILE A 73 -6.79 -0.40 2.57
CA ILE A 73 -6.47 0.23 3.85
C ILE A 73 -7.74 0.44 4.70
N GLU A 74 -8.89 0.63 4.08
CA GLU A 74 -10.14 0.89 4.81
C GLU A 74 -10.58 -0.28 5.71
N PRO A 75 -10.64 -1.53 5.23
CA PRO A 75 -10.94 -2.65 6.11
C PRO A 75 -9.95 -2.80 7.28
N LEU A 76 -8.68 -2.50 7.03
CA LEU A 76 -7.66 -2.57 8.08
C LEU A 76 -7.91 -1.50 9.15
N LYS A 77 -8.21 -0.27 8.75
CA LYS A 77 -8.56 0.81 9.68
C LYS A 77 -9.79 0.44 10.51
N GLU A 78 -10.80 -0.13 9.87
CA GLU A 78 -12.03 -0.55 10.55
C GLU A 78 -11.76 -1.59 11.62
N VAL A 79 -10.98 -2.63 11.31
CA VAL A 79 -10.69 -3.69 12.27
C VAL A 79 -9.81 -3.16 13.41
N ILE A 80 -8.85 -2.28 13.13
CA ILE A 80 -8.04 -1.64 14.16
C ILE A 80 -8.94 -0.84 15.11
N SER A 81 -9.89 -0.08 14.57
CA SER A 81 -10.84 0.70 15.37
C SER A 81 -11.68 -0.19 16.27
N LYS A 82 -12.15 -1.33 15.76
CA LYS A 82 -12.90 -2.32 16.56
C LYS A 82 -12.07 -2.89 17.69
N ILE A 83 -10.79 -3.18 17.43
CA ILE A 83 -9.87 -3.73 18.43
C ILE A 83 -9.57 -2.69 19.51
N GLU A 84 -9.43 -1.45 19.14
CA GLU A 84 -9.13 -0.36 20.07
C GLU A 84 -10.36 0.17 20.80
N ALA A 85 -11.55 -0.12 20.31
CA ALA A 85 -12.80 0.31 20.93
C ALA A 85 -13.03 -0.41 22.27
N ASN A 86 -13.24 0.35 23.32
CA ASN A 86 -13.45 -0.19 24.68
C ASN A 86 -14.94 -0.17 25.02
N VAL A 87 -15.74 -0.89 24.21
CA VAL A 87 -17.22 -0.81 24.26
C VAL A 87 -17.90 -2.03 24.85
N SER A 88 -17.16 -3.08 25.23
CA SER A 88 -17.74 -4.31 25.76
C SER A 88 -17.46 -4.47 27.25
N ASN A 89 -18.46 -5.04 27.99
CA ASN A 89 -18.29 -5.45 29.37
C ASN A 89 -17.91 -6.94 29.49
N ASP A 90 -17.75 -7.63 28.36
CA ASP A 90 -17.37 -9.04 28.30
C ASP A 90 -15.87 -9.18 28.57
N GLU A 91 -15.53 -9.86 29.67
CA GLU A 91 -14.13 -10.08 30.06
C GLU A 91 -13.33 -10.87 29.03
N GLU A 92 -13.95 -11.88 28.39
CA GLU A 92 -13.29 -12.66 27.35
C GLU A 92 -12.95 -11.82 26.13
N PHE A 93 -13.88 -10.95 25.73
CA PHE A 93 -13.68 -10.04 24.63
C PHE A 93 -12.56 -9.03 24.93
N LEU A 94 -12.56 -8.46 26.14
CA LEU A 94 -11.51 -7.50 26.56
C LEU A 94 -10.15 -8.17 26.62
N LYS A 95 -10.09 -9.42 27.07
CA LYS A 95 -8.85 -10.20 27.13
C LYS A 95 -8.31 -10.47 25.73
N GLU A 96 -9.19 -10.84 24.79
CA GLU A 96 -8.82 -11.05 23.40
C GLU A 96 -8.27 -9.76 22.78
N GLN A 97 -8.90 -8.62 23.05
CA GLN A 97 -8.42 -7.33 22.56
C GLN A 97 -7.00 -7.03 23.05
N GLU A 98 -6.72 -7.28 24.33
CA GLU A 98 -5.39 -7.05 24.90
C GLU A 98 -4.33 -7.96 24.26
N GLU A 99 -4.68 -9.22 24.02
CA GLU A 99 -3.78 -10.17 23.35
C GLU A 99 -3.47 -9.71 21.92
N ILE A 100 -4.47 -9.23 21.19
CA ILE A 100 -4.29 -8.74 19.82
C ILE A 100 -3.39 -7.49 19.80
N LYS A 101 -3.57 -6.58 20.75
CA LYS A 101 -2.78 -5.34 20.82
C LYS A 101 -1.28 -5.62 21.02
N ASP A 102 -0.94 -6.75 21.62
CA ASP A 102 0.46 -7.16 21.83
C ASP A 102 1.03 -7.91 20.62
N MET A 103 0.22 -8.24 19.63
CA MET A 103 0.68 -8.96 18.45
C MET A 103 1.53 -8.09 17.55
N LYS A 104 2.57 -8.68 16.98
CA LYS A 104 3.44 -8.03 16.01
C LYS A 104 2.64 -7.48 14.82
N GLU A 105 1.69 -8.26 14.32
CA GLU A 105 0.86 -7.88 13.18
C GLU A 105 0.00 -6.65 13.48
N PHE A 106 -0.47 -6.50 14.72
CA PHE A 106 -1.23 -5.31 15.11
C PHE A 106 -0.35 -4.06 15.09
N ILE A 107 0.85 -4.16 15.63
CA ILE A 107 1.82 -3.06 15.66
C ILE A 107 2.23 -2.67 14.25
N GLU A 108 2.59 -3.66 13.42
CA GLU A 108 2.97 -3.43 12.03
C GLU A 108 1.80 -2.86 11.20
N ALA A 109 0.57 -3.31 11.49
CA ALA A 109 -0.62 -2.80 10.81
C ALA A 109 -0.78 -1.29 11.02
N LYS A 110 -0.57 -0.82 12.24
CA LYS A 110 -0.64 0.62 12.54
C LYS A 110 0.46 1.40 11.82
N GLU A 111 1.64 0.83 11.72
CA GLU A 111 2.75 1.42 10.97
C GLU A 111 2.44 1.50 9.47
N HIS A 112 1.83 0.46 8.92
CA HIS A 112 1.43 0.42 7.50
C HIS A 112 0.32 1.44 7.20
N ILE A 113 -0.61 1.63 8.14
CA ILE A 113 -1.65 2.66 8.00
C ILE A 113 -1.01 4.04 7.95
N LYS A 114 -0.10 4.32 8.86
CA LYS A 114 0.62 5.59 8.91
C LYS A 114 1.39 5.84 7.62
N GLU A 115 2.14 4.85 7.16
CA GLU A 115 2.92 4.94 5.93
C GLU A 115 2.01 5.17 4.72
N THR A 116 0.87 4.46 4.65
CA THR A 116 -0.09 4.62 3.57
C THR A 116 -0.69 6.04 3.57
N GLU A 117 -1.00 6.57 4.74
CA GLU A 117 -1.51 7.94 4.86
C GLU A 117 -0.49 8.97 4.39
N GLU A 118 0.79 8.75 4.67
CA GLU A 118 1.88 9.60 4.17
C GLU A 118 1.98 9.53 2.65
N ILE A 119 1.82 8.36 2.07
CA ILE A 119 1.78 8.17 0.62
C ILE A 119 0.59 8.91 0.01
N MET A 120 -0.57 8.85 0.67
CA MET A 120 -1.78 9.54 0.21
C MET A 120 -1.61 11.06 0.18
N GLU A 121 -0.84 11.62 1.11
CA GLU A 121 -0.53 13.05 1.12
C GLU A 121 0.30 13.45 -0.10
N VAL A 122 1.22 12.59 -0.53
CA VAL A 122 2.10 12.84 -1.69
C VAL A 122 1.37 12.60 -3.01
N GLU A 123 0.67 11.45 -3.13
CA GLU A 123 0.01 11.06 -4.39
C GLU A 123 -1.33 11.75 -4.61
N GLY A 124 -1.98 12.18 -3.52
CA GLY A 124 -3.28 12.83 -3.59
C GLY A 124 -4.45 11.88 -3.75
N PRO A 125 -5.66 12.42 -3.92
CA PRO A 125 -6.86 11.60 -4.05
C PRO A 125 -6.88 10.85 -5.38
N THR A 126 -7.45 9.63 -5.36
CA THR A 126 -7.68 8.89 -6.58
C THR A 126 -8.95 9.41 -7.23
N ASN A 127 -8.85 9.87 -8.45
CA ASN A 127 -10.00 10.18 -9.27
C ASN A 127 -10.46 8.85 -9.88
N ALA A 128 -11.34 8.21 -9.13
CA ALA A 128 -11.88 6.93 -9.58
C ALA A 128 -12.85 7.16 -10.74
#